data_5724c2cfbdfa068d02ec37f743767dab
#
_entry.id   5724c2cfbdfa068d02ec37f743767dab
#
_cell.length_a   1.000
_cell.length_b   1.000
_cell.length_c   1.000
_cell.angle_alpha   90.00
_cell.angle_beta   90.00
_cell.angle_gamma   90.00
#
_symmetry.space_group_name_H-M   'P 1'
#
loop_
_entity.id
_entity.type
_entity.pdbx_description
1 polymer ?
#
loop_
_entity_poly.entity_id
_entity_poly.type
_entity_poly.pdbx_seq_one_letter_code
_entity_poly.pdbx_strand_id
1 'polypeptide(L)'
;MNRYQDEDWQQEEQRRREAYYRMNSQNSNTPDALEQIFRGPLNWMNLLMIGINVVIFIIMEFLGSTEDTGFMLQWGAACRPLILNGEWYRLFTSMFLHFGIYHLANNMAVLLFMGDMVENAVGHWKYLAIYLGSGLV
;
A
#
# COMPACT_ATOMS: atom_id res chain seq x y z
N MET A 1 -12.25 56.16 30.27
CA MET A 1 -11.80 54.85 29.75
C MET A 1 -12.69 53.83 30.41
N ASN A 2 -13.50 53.09 29.61
CA ASN A 2 -14.71 52.42 30.10
C ASN A 2 -14.38 50.99 30.54
N ARG A 3 -14.41 50.71 31.83
CA ARG A 3 -14.13 49.40 32.45
C ARG A 3 -14.97 48.25 31.81
N TYR A 4 -16.18 48.54 31.34
CA TYR A 4 -17.07 47.57 30.66
C TYR A 4 -16.55 47.14 29.29
N GLN A 5 -15.81 47.97 28.56
CA GLN A 5 -15.22 47.59 27.27
C GLN A 5 -14.01 46.67 27.44
N ASP A 6 -13.24 46.83 28.50
CA ASP A 6 -12.06 46.00 28.78
C ASP A 6 -12.49 44.57 29.22
N GLU A 7 -13.58 44.43 29.95
CA GLU A 7 -14.13 43.13 30.37
C GLU A 7 -14.72 42.36 29.18
N ASP A 8 -15.39 43.00 28.22
CA ASP A 8 -15.93 42.39 27.02
C ASP A 8 -14.80 41.87 26.10
N TRP A 9 -13.74 42.65 25.92
CA TRP A 9 -12.55 42.25 25.15
C TRP A 9 -11.85 41.03 25.74
N GLN A 10 -11.69 40.99 27.07
CA GLN A 10 -11.07 39.87 27.75
C GLN A 10 -11.90 38.59 27.62
N GLN A 11 -13.22 38.68 27.71
CA GLN A 11 -14.10 37.53 27.53
C GLN A 11 -14.13 37.03 26.09
N GLU A 12 -14.05 37.91 25.11
CA GLU A 12 -13.99 37.53 23.71
C GLU A 12 -12.65 36.86 23.36
N GLU A 13 -11.55 37.38 23.86
CA GLU A 13 -10.24 36.77 23.66
C GLU A 13 -10.16 35.40 24.34
N GLN A 14 -10.72 35.22 25.50
CA GLN A 14 -10.77 33.95 26.20
C GLN A 14 -11.60 32.92 25.42
N ARG A 15 -12.76 33.31 24.89
CA ARG A 15 -13.57 32.47 24.02
C ARG A 15 -12.83 32.04 22.74
N ARG A 16 -12.08 32.95 22.11
CA ARG A 16 -11.24 32.64 20.92
C ARG A 16 -10.14 31.63 21.25
N ARG A 17 -9.46 31.81 22.39
CA ARG A 17 -8.44 30.90 22.89
C ARG A 17 -9.02 29.50 23.15
N GLU A 18 -10.15 29.41 23.83
CA GLU A 18 -10.83 28.15 24.11
C GLU A 18 -11.28 27.46 22.82
N ALA A 19 -11.85 28.20 21.86
CA ALA A 19 -12.23 27.66 20.56
C ALA A 19 -11.02 27.13 19.77
N TYR A 20 -9.89 27.85 19.79
CA TYR A 20 -8.63 27.41 19.18
C TYR A 20 -8.10 26.13 19.83
N TYR A 21 -8.09 26.06 21.17
CA TYR A 21 -7.65 24.85 21.87
C TYR A 21 -8.58 23.66 21.64
N ARG A 22 -9.88 23.86 21.56
CA ARG A 22 -10.85 22.80 21.22
C ARG A 22 -10.63 22.27 19.81
N MET A 23 -10.46 23.15 18.82
CA MET A 23 -10.17 22.73 17.44
C MET A 23 -8.84 21.98 17.34
N ASN A 24 -7.81 22.47 18.03
CA ASN A 24 -6.49 21.84 17.99
C ASN A 24 -6.47 20.50 18.73
N SER A 25 -7.22 20.35 19.82
CA SER A 25 -7.35 19.08 20.54
C SER A 25 -8.17 18.04 19.76
N GLN A 26 -9.14 18.46 18.96
CA GLN A 26 -9.86 17.56 18.04
C GLN A 26 -8.94 17.10 16.90
N ASN A 27 -8.08 17.98 16.39
CA ASN A 27 -7.16 17.67 15.31
C ASN A 27 -5.99 16.78 15.76
N SER A 28 -5.57 16.90 17.04
CA SER A 28 -4.52 16.04 17.62
C SER A 28 -5.02 14.61 17.96
N ASN A 29 -6.34 14.41 18.00
CA ASN A 29 -6.95 13.09 18.21
C ASN A 29 -7.28 12.35 16.90
N THR A 30 -7.07 12.96 15.73
CA THR A 30 -7.09 12.21 14.48
C THR A 30 -5.79 11.44 14.38
N PRO A 31 -5.83 10.09 14.41
CA PRO A 31 -4.61 9.31 14.23
C PRO A 31 -3.97 9.66 12.90
N ASP A 32 -2.64 9.83 12.89
CA ASP A 32 -1.88 10.05 11.67
C ASP A 32 -2.25 9.01 10.62
N ALA A 33 -2.21 9.38 9.33
CA ALA A 33 -2.54 8.47 8.23
C ALA A 33 -1.75 7.16 8.33
N LEU A 34 -0.50 7.21 8.80
CA LEU A 34 0.31 6.03 9.08
C LEU A 34 -0.26 5.19 10.24
N GLU A 35 -0.72 5.84 11.31
CA GLU A 35 -1.31 5.15 12.47
C GLU A 35 -2.64 4.47 12.12
N GLN A 36 -3.42 5.05 11.20
CA GLN A 36 -4.65 4.45 10.67
C GLN A 36 -4.36 3.19 9.84
N ILE A 37 -3.29 3.19 9.04
CA ILE A 37 -2.85 2.02 8.27
C ILE A 37 -2.48 0.86 9.21
N PHE A 38 -1.82 1.15 10.33
CA PHE A 38 -1.38 0.11 11.27
C PHE A 38 -2.41 -0.27 12.34
N ARG A 39 -3.46 0.54 12.57
CA ARG A 39 -4.52 0.27 13.55
C ARG A 39 -5.82 -0.28 12.93
N GLY A 40 -5.93 -0.31 11.61
CA GLY A 40 -7.05 -0.95 10.92
C GLY A 40 -7.11 -2.45 11.17
N PRO A 41 -8.21 -3.12 10.86
CA PRO A 41 -8.25 -4.57 10.86
C PRO A 41 -7.11 -5.05 9.95
N LEU A 42 -6.32 -6.00 10.45
CA LEU A 42 -5.11 -6.46 9.78
C LEU A 42 -5.49 -6.99 8.39
N ASN A 43 -5.09 -6.28 7.34
CA ASN A 43 -5.29 -6.67 5.94
C ASN A 43 -4.26 -7.75 5.59
N TRP A 44 -4.47 -8.92 6.21
CA TRP A 44 -3.51 -10.01 6.20
C TRP A 44 -3.32 -10.61 4.81
N MET A 45 -4.33 -10.53 3.92
CA MET A 45 -4.21 -11.05 2.57
C MET A 45 -3.25 -10.19 1.74
N ASN A 46 -3.35 -8.86 1.85
CA ASN A 46 -2.43 -7.93 1.19
C ASN A 46 -0.99 -8.11 1.70
N LEU A 47 -0.82 -8.20 3.03
CA LEU A 47 0.49 -8.47 3.63
C LEU A 47 1.07 -9.83 3.20
N LEU A 48 0.23 -10.85 3.05
CA LEU A 48 0.62 -12.16 2.53
C LEU A 48 1.12 -12.04 1.08
N MET A 49 0.41 -11.31 0.22
CA MET A 49 0.82 -11.09 -1.17
C MET A 49 2.15 -10.32 -1.25
N ILE A 50 2.32 -9.27 -0.45
CA ILE A 50 3.60 -8.54 -0.33
C ILE A 50 4.71 -9.51 0.10
N GLY A 51 4.48 -10.31 1.15
CA GLY A 51 5.45 -11.27 1.67
C GLY A 51 5.86 -12.30 0.62
N ILE A 52 4.91 -12.87 -0.13
CA ILE A 52 5.19 -13.83 -1.21
C ILE A 52 6.09 -13.20 -2.28
N ASN A 53 5.76 -12.00 -2.75
CA ASN A 53 6.54 -11.29 -3.76
C ASN A 53 7.99 -11.02 -3.30
N VAL A 54 8.14 -10.54 -2.05
CA VAL A 54 9.47 -10.27 -1.46
C VAL A 54 10.28 -11.56 -1.31
N VAL A 55 9.67 -12.65 -0.83
CA VAL A 55 10.35 -13.94 -0.63
C VAL A 55 10.80 -14.51 -1.98
N ILE A 56 9.93 -14.51 -3.00
CA ILE A 56 10.28 -14.97 -4.34
C ILE A 56 11.45 -14.15 -4.91
N PHE A 57 11.40 -12.82 -4.79
CA PHE A 57 12.47 -11.95 -5.24
C PHE A 57 13.80 -12.26 -4.56
N ILE A 58 13.81 -12.42 -3.23
CA ILE A 58 15.02 -12.76 -2.47
C ILE A 58 15.59 -14.10 -2.94
N ILE A 59 14.76 -15.13 -3.11
CA ILE A 59 15.20 -16.44 -3.59
C ILE A 59 15.83 -16.30 -4.98
N MET A 60 15.23 -15.54 -5.88
CA MET A 60 15.75 -15.34 -7.23
C MET A 60 17.09 -14.61 -7.24
N GLU A 61 17.27 -13.57 -6.41
CA GLU A 61 18.54 -12.85 -6.27
C GLU A 61 19.66 -13.74 -5.71
N PHE A 62 19.33 -14.71 -4.84
CA PHE A 62 20.31 -15.69 -4.38
C PHE A 62 20.70 -16.73 -5.45
N LEU A 63 19.82 -17.04 -6.38
CA LEU A 63 20.05 -18.06 -7.40
C LEU A 63 20.61 -17.50 -8.72
N GLY A 64 20.47 -16.19 -8.92
CA GLY A 64 20.92 -15.50 -10.13
C GLY A 64 20.67 -13.99 -10.02
N SER A 65 20.44 -13.34 -11.14
CA SER A 65 20.13 -11.91 -11.18
C SER A 65 18.73 -11.67 -11.75
N THR A 66 17.88 -10.97 -11.00
CA THR A 66 16.55 -10.55 -11.47
C THR A 66 16.62 -9.48 -12.57
N GLU A 67 17.81 -8.91 -12.84
CA GLU A 67 18.06 -7.99 -13.96
C GLU A 67 18.51 -8.70 -15.24
N ASP A 68 18.80 -10.01 -15.18
CA ASP A 68 19.10 -10.82 -16.35
C ASP A 68 17.82 -11.36 -17.00
N THR A 69 17.57 -10.95 -18.25
CA THR A 69 16.37 -11.35 -19.00
C THR A 69 16.32 -12.87 -19.25
N GLY A 70 17.49 -13.49 -19.50
CA GLY A 70 17.58 -14.93 -19.73
C GLY A 70 17.19 -15.72 -18.48
N PHE A 71 17.72 -15.30 -17.32
CA PHE A 71 17.36 -15.86 -16.03
C PHE A 71 15.86 -15.69 -15.73
N MET A 72 15.32 -14.50 -15.94
CA MET A 72 13.88 -14.23 -15.75
C MET A 72 13.00 -15.11 -16.63
N LEU A 73 13.39 -15.34 -17.90
CA LEU A 73 12.67 -16.23 -18.81
C LEU A 73 12.69 -17.69 -18.34
N GLN A 74 13.81 -18.17 -17.80
CA GLN A 74 13.91 -19.51 -17.21
C GLN A 74 12.96 -19.67 -16.01
N TRP A 75 12.76 -18.62 -15.23
CA TRP A 75 11.86 -18.61 -14.06
C TRP A 75 10.39 -18.36 -14.39
N GLY A 76 10.05 -18.22 -15.67
CA GLY A 76 8.66 -18.12 -16.09
C GLY A 76 8.15 -16.69 -16.29
N ALA A 77 9.05 -15.73 -16.58
CA ALA A 77 8.65 -14.38 -16.97
C ALA A 77 7.79 -14.42 -18.25
N ALA A 78 6.82 -13.48 -18.32
CA ALA A 78 5.94 -13.37 -19.48
C ALA A 78 6.73 -13.09 -20.76
N CYS A 79 6.50 -13.93 -21.77
CA CYS A 79 7.10 -13.81 -23.07
C CYS A 79 6.07 -14.23 -24.11
N ARG A 80 5.63 -13.29 -24.94
CA ARG A 80 4.55 -13.52 -25.90
C ARG A 80 4.77 -14.75 -26.80
N PRO A 81 5.94 -14.95 -27.43
CA PRO A 81 6.18 -16.15 -28.27
C PRO A 81 6.01 -17.46 -27.49
N LEU A 82 6.48 -17.52 -26.25
CA LEU A 82 6.39 -18.73 -25.41
C LEU A 82 4.94 -18.99 -24.96
N ILE A 83 4.21 -17.94 -24.62
CA ILE A 83 2.79 -18.04 -24.24
C ILE A 83 1.97 -18.55 -25.43
N LEU A 84 2.22 -18.05 -26.66
CA LEU A 84 1.55 -18.50 -27.88
C LEU A 84 1.91 -19.94 -28.24
N ASN A 85 3.08 -20.42 -27.84
CA ASN A 85 3.51 -21.81 -27.99
C ASN A 85 2.97 -22.75 -26.88
N GLY A 86 2.06 -22.26 -26.01
CA GLY A 86 1.36 -23.09 -25.05
C GLY A 86 1.87 -22.94 -23.60
N GLU A 87 2.85 -22.09 -23.32
CA GLU A 87 3.37 -21.86 -21.97
C GLU A 87 2.50 -20.85 -21.17
N TRP A 88 1.18 -21.12 -21.08
CA TRP A 88 0.19 -20.24 -20.45
C TRP A 88 0.45 -19.97 -18.96
N TYR A 89 1.16 -20.88 -18.27
CA TYR A 89 1.53 -20.70 -16.86
C TYR A 89 2.35 -19.42 -16.62
N ARG A 90 3.03 -18.90 -17.65
CA ARG A 90 3.82 -17.67 -17.58
C ARG A 90 2.99 -16.44 -17.26
N LEU A 91 1.70 -16.43 -17.61
CA LEU A 91 0.79 -15.36 -17.22
C LEU A 91 0.62 -15.31 -15.71
N PHE A 92 0.59 -16.46 -15.05
CA PHE A 92 0.47 -16.54 -13.60
C PHE A 92 1.81 -16.30 -12.90
N THR A 93 2.88 -16.96 -13.34
CA THR A 93 4.19 -16.83 -12.68
C THR A 93 4.76 -15.43 -12.78
N SER A 94 4.56 -14.74 -13.91
CA SER A 94 5.05 -13.37 -14.12
C SER A 94 4.49 -12.35 -13.13
N MET A 95 3.33 -12.61 -12.53
CA MET A 95 2.75 -11.73 -11.53
C MET A 95 3.62 -11.56 -10.27
N PHE A 96 4.45 -12.57 -9.99
CA PHE A 96 5.32 -12.61 -8.81
C PHE A 96 6.78 -12.29 -9.13
N LEU A 97 7.11 -12.15 -10.43
CA LEU A 97 8.47 -11.89 -10.88
C LEU A 97 8.70 -10.37 -11.04
N HIS A 98 9.77 -9.88 -10.43
CA HIS A 98 10.10 -8.46 -10.46
C HIS A 98 11.51 -8.26 -11.04
N PHE A 99 11.60 -7.38 -12.05
CA PHE A 99 12.86 -7.03 -12.71
C PHE A 99 13.61 -5.99 -11.89
N GLY A 100 14.52 -6.45 -11.04
CA GLY A 100 15.34 -5.61 -10.17
C GLY A 100 14.58 -5.04 -8.94
N ILE A 101 15.37 -4.57 -7.99
CA ILE A 101 14.88 -4.10 -6.68
C ILE A 101 13.96 -2.88 -6.77
N TYR A 102 14.20 -1.97 -7.71
CA TYR A 102 13.39 -0.76 -7.86
C TYR A 102 11.96 -1.08 -8.32
N HIS A 103 11.81 -2.07 -9.22
CA HIS A 103 10.50 -2.52 -9.67
C HIS A 103 9.73 -3.18 -8.52
N LEU A 104 10.40 -4.06 -7.76
CA LEU A 104 9.81 -4.65 -6.56
C LEU A 104 9.36 -3.56 -5.58
N ALA A 105 10.26 -2.62 -5.23
CA ALA A 105 9.97 -1.60 -4.25
C ALA A 105 8.76 -0.73 -4.61
N ASN A 106 8.65 -0.31 -5.88
CA ASN A 106 7.51 0.46 -6.36
C ASN A 106 6.20 -0.35 -6.28
N ASN A 107 6.22 -1.62 -6.70
CA ASN A 107 5.03 -2.48 -6.63
C ASN A 107 4.61 -2.76 -5.19
N MET A 108 5.56 -3.01 -4.29
CA MET A 108 5.26 -3.22 -2.87
C MET A 108 4.71 -1.95 -2.21
N ALA A 109 5.22 -0.77 -2.57
CA ALA A 109 4.66 0.49 -2.10
C ALA A 109 3.20 0.68 -2.57
N VAL A 110 2.91 0.42 -3.84
CA VAL A 110 1.53 0.47 -4.36
C VAL A 110 0.63 -0.54 -3.64
N LEU A 111 1.08 -1.79 -3.46
CA LEU A 111 0.33 -2.80 -2.72
C LEU A 111 0.09 -2.41 -1.27
N LEU A 112 1.09 -1.83 -0.60
CA LEU A 112 0.97 -1.43 0.80
C LEU A 112 -0.14 -0.37 0.99
N PHE A 113 -0.23 0.62 0.08
CA PHE A 113 -1.21 1.70 0.19
C PHE A 113 -2.54 1.37 -0.47
N MET A 114 -2.51 0.98 -1.74
CA MET A 114 -3.73 0.74 -2.53
C MET A 114 -4.34 -0.63 -2.22
N GLY A 115 -3.50 -1.65 -2.02
CA GLY A 115 -3.95 -2.99 -1.66
C GLY A 115 -4.69 -3.00 -0.32
N ASP A 116 -4.17 -2.25 0.66
CA ASP A 116 -4.82 -2.07 1.96
C ASP A 116 -6.21 -1.44 1.82
N MET A 117 -6.33 -0.37 1.02
CA MET A 117 -7.62 0.28 0.77
C MET A 117 -8.61 -0.66 0.07
N VAL A 118 -8.16 -1.42 -0.92
CA VAL A 118 -9.02 -2.36 -1.67
C VAL A 118 -9.45 -3.51 -0.78
N GLU A 119 -8.55 -4.12 -0.02
CA GLU A 119 -8.87 -5.22 0.88
C GLU A 119 -9.88 -4.79 1.95
N ASN A 120 -9.73 -3.58 2.52
CA ASN A 120 -10.71 -3.00 3.45
C ASN A 120 -12.09 -2.79 2.79
N ALA A 121 -12.12 -2.40 1.54
CA ALA A 121 -13.38 -2.11 0.83
C ALA A 121 -14.15 -3.37 0.42
N VAL A 122 -13.43 -4.43 -0.01
CA VAL A 122 -14.08 -5.60 -0.62
C VAL A 122 -13.97 -6.87 0.21
N GLY A 123 -13.05 -6.90 1.20
CA GLY A 123 -12.72 -8.06 2.03
C GLY A 123 -11.67 -8.98 1.41
N HIS A 124 -11.06 -9.84 2.23
CA HIS A 124 -9.88 -10.64 1.92
C HIS A 124 -9.99 -11.49 0.65
N TRP A 125 -11.06 -12.28 0.51
CA TRP A 125 -11.20 -13.22 -0.62
C TRP A 125 -11.48 -12.52 -1.95
N LYS A 126 -12.28 -11.44 -1.93
CA LYS A 126 -12.53 -10.65 -3.15
C LYS A 126 -11.26 -9.89 -3.56
N TYR A 127 -10.50 -9.38 -2.58
CA TYR A 127 -9.20 -8.78 -2.83
C TYR A 127 -8.26 -9.75 -3.54
N LEU A 128 -8.13 -10.99 -3.04
CA LEU A 128 -7.30 -12.01 -3.68
C LEU A 128 -7.76 -12.29 -5.11
N ALA A 129 -9.06 -12.41 -5.35
CA ALA A 129 -9.61 -12.63 -6.69
C ALA A 129 -9.31 -11.44 -7.64
N ILE A 130 -9.39 -10.20 -7.14
CA ILE A 130 -9.03 -8.99 -7.90
C ILE A 130 -7.53 -8.99 -8.21
N TYR A 131 -6.68 -9.26 -7.21
CA TYR A 131 -5.23 -9.30 -7.37
C TYR A 131 -4.82 -10.31 -8.45
N LEU A 132 -5.26 -11.56 -8.34
CA LEU A 132 -4.97 -12.61 -9.30
C LEU A 132 -5.58 -12.33 -10.69
N GLY A 133 -6.82 -11.83 -10.73
CA GLY A 133 -7.50 -11.51 -11.99
C GLY A 133 -6.84 -10.35 -12.74
N SER A 134 -6.42 -9.29 -12.04
CA SER A 134 -5.74 -8.15 -12.67
C SER A 134 -4.35 -8.48 -13.21
N GLY A 135 -3.67 -9.46 -12.62
CA GLY A 135 -2.36 -9.89 -13.11
C GLY A 135 -2.40 -10.82 -14.31
N LEU A 136 -3.58 -11.34 -14.68
CA LEU A 136 -3.76 -12.22 -15.86
C LEU A 136 -4.15 -11.45 -17.13
N VAL A 137 -4.44 -10.15 -17.03
CA VAL A 137 -4.86 -9.25 -18.12
C VAL A 137 -3.68 -8.42 -18.60
#